data_cb0cacdeab21b702057b80e51c31650e
#
_entry.id   cb0cacdeab21b702057b80e51c31650e
#
_cell.length_a   1.000
_cell.length_b   1.000
_cell.length_c   1.000
_cell.angle_alpha   90.00
_cell.angle_beta   90.00
_cell.angle_gamma   90.00
#
_symmetry.space_group_name_H-M   'P 1'
#
loop_
_entity.id
_entity.type
_entity.pdbx_description
1 polymer ?
#
loop_
_entity_poly.entity_id
_entity_poly.type
_entity_poly.pdbx_seq_one_letter_code
_entity_poly.pdbx_strand_id
1 'polypeptide(L)'
;MKNAKALLILSDGAVFEGRAFARRGRAVGEACFYTGVVGYQEVVTDPAWAGALVVMTHPTIGSYGVNDEDRETPDVHVAGIVLKHCSRYVSNFRATGAFEEFLAERGVVGIEGVDTRAVTVHLREHGERMGTIVPGGANVASVVAKLRKTRSPWETDLVKGLKAWPAARPRKSSFRAVVLNLGICRSTLAQLGRLGCRVKVVPSDASARSILAAKPDGVLLAGGPGDPRAIGYAADTVRKLLGKVPILGIGLGHLVIALALDSGVARMKVGHRGVNYPVKRTDGGSEITVQAHSFVVDGAALGEGVEVTHVNVNDGSVEGIRSTRVAAASVQFQPSTDEMGNPNRLFAEFTGGSAR
;
A
#
# COMPACT_ATOMS: atom_id res chain seq x y z
N MET A 1 -7.94 1.95 -33.93
CA MET A 1 -7.13 2.90 -33.10
C MET A 1 -6.48 2.26 -31.86
N LYS A 2 -6.54 0.94 -31.66
CA LYS A 2 -6.01 0.19 -30.48
C LYS A 2 -4.49 -0.05 -30.47
N ASN A 3 -3.70 0.37 -31.47
CA ASN A 3 -2.28 0.02 -31.61
C ASN A 3 -1.31 1.21 -31.58
N ALA A 4 -1.64 2.29 -30.88
CA ALA A 4 -0.72 3.42 -30.81
C ALA A 4 0.52 3.06 -29.97
N LYS A 5 1.71 3.25 -30.55
CA LYS A 5 2.99 3.06 -29.85
C LYS A 5 3.06 3.93 -28.60
N ALA A 6 3.56 3.36 -27.53
CA ALA A 6 3.84 4.05 -26.26
C ALA A 6 5.22 3.61 -25.75
N LEU A 7 5.82 4.44 -24.90
CA LEU A 7 7.11 4.18 -24.28
C LEU A 7 6.99 4.30 -22.76
N LEU A 8 7.57 3.34 -22.07
CA LEU A 8 7.95 3.49 -20.66
C LEU A 8 9.39 4.00 -20.66
N ILE A 9 9.63 5.16 -20.06
CA ILE A 9 10.96 5.77 -19.94
C ILE A 9 11.26 5.95 -18.47
N LEU A 10 12.43 5.46 -18.03
CA LEU A 10 12.92 5.61 -16.65
C LEU A 10 13.91 6.77 -16.54
N SER A 11 14.10 7.29 -15.34
CA SER A 11 14.95 8.48 -15.09
C SER A 11 16.44 8.26 -15.35
N ASP A 12 16.90 7.02 -15.42
CA ASP A 12 18.27 6.67 -15.81
C ASP A 12 18.49 6.63 -17.32
N GLY A 13 17.40 6.66 -18.10
CA GLY A 13 17.43 6.63 -19.55
C GLY A 13 17.00 5.30 -20.17
N ALA A 14 16.71 4.28 -19.37
CA ALA A 14 16.16 3.03 -19.88
C ALA A 14 14.79 3.25 -20.52
N VAL A 15 14.58 2.60 -21.69
CA VAL A 15 13.37 2.75 -22.50
C VAL A 15 12.81 1.37 -22.85
N PHE A 16 11.52 1.19 -22.61
CA PHE A 16 10.80 -0.02 -22.93
C PHE A 16 9.61 0.33 -23.84
N GLU A 17 9.50 -0.35 -24.95
CA GLU A 17 8.46 -0.11 -25.93
C GLU A 17 7.23 -0.97 -25.67
N GLY A 18 6.07 -0.44 -26.02
CA GLY A 18 4.79 -1.12 -25.97
C GLY A 18 3.71 -0.36 -26.72
N ARG A 19 2.47 -0.63 -26.39
CA ARG A 19 1.27 0.00 -26.99
C ARG A 19 0.44 0.66 -25.92
N ALA A 20 -0.19 1.78 -26.25
CA ALA A 20 -1.11 2.45 -25.34
C ALA A 20 -2.28 1.51 -24.97
N PHE A 21 -2.58 1.46 -23.66
CA PHE A 21 -3.56 0.59 -23.04
C PHE A 21 -4.44 1.43 -22.12
N ALA A 22 -5.70 1.02 -21.92
CA ALA A 22 -6.72 1.73 -21.15
C ALA A 22 -6.86 3.20 -21.64
N ARG A 23 -6.40 4.20 -20.88
CA ARG A 23 -6.39 5.59 -21.32
C ARG A 23 -5.07 5.94 -22.01
N ARG A 24 -5.16 6.66 -23.12
CA ARG A 24 -3.98 7.26 -23.77
C ARG A 24 -3.57 8.54 -23.04
N GLY A 25 -2.29 8.77 -22.94
CA GLY A 25 -1.81 9.99 -22.32
C GLY A 25 -0.41 9.87 -21.79
N ARG A 26 -0.15 10.66 -20.78
CA ARG A 26 1.09 10.66 -20.02
C ARG A 26 0.79 10.33 -18.58
N ALA A 27 1.61 9.43 -18.01
CA ALA A 27 1.64 9.15 -16.58
C ALA A 27 3.07 9.33 -16.06
N VAL A 28 3.22 9.85 -14.86
CA VAL A 28 4.52 10.03 -14.19
C VAL A 28 4.39 9.47 -12.78
N GLY A 29 5.35 8.67 -12.33
CA GLY A 29 5.36 8.09 -11.00
C GLY A 29 6.64 7.31 -10.71
N GLU A 30 6.70 6.71 -9.54
CA GLU A 30 7.76 5.77 -9.19
C GLU A 30 7.49 4.41 -9.84
N ALA A 31 8.42 3.93 -10.66
CA ALA A 31 8.33 2.62 -11.28
C ALA A 31 8.72 1.55 -10.25
N CYS A 32 7.78 0.66 -9.99
CA CYS A 32 7.95 -0.50 -9.13
C CYS A 32 7.23 -1.71 -9.74
N PHE A 33 7.49 -2.91 -9.24
CA PHE A 33 6.88 -4.11 -9.79
C PHE A 33 6.10 -4.90 -8.74
N TYR A 34 5.04 -5.58 -9.18
CA TYR A 34 4.20 -6.46 -8.38
C TYR A 34 4.36 -7.90 -8.85
N THR A 35 4.66 -8.82 -7.92
CA THR A 35 4.96 -10.23 -8.22
C THR A 35 3.77 -11.16 -8.06
N GLY A 36 2.63 -10.68 -7.58
CA GLY A 36 1.42 -11.50 -7.44
C GLY A 36 0.82 -11.91 -8.80
N VAL A 37 0.25 -13.11 -8.83
CA VAL A 37 -0.45 -13.65 -10.01
C VAL A 37 -1.88 -13.13 -10.08
N VAL A 38 -2.48 -12.86 -8.91
CA VAL A 38 -3.86 -12.38 -8.71
C VAL A 38 -3.85 -11.09 -7.90
N GLY A 39 -5.01 -10.46 -7.71
CA GLY A 39 -5.14 -9.27 -6.87
C GLY A 39 -4.84 -7.97 -7.63
N TYR A 40 -4.91 -7.96 -8.95
CA TYR A 40 -4.62 -6.77 -9.73
C TYR A 40 -5.63 -5.62 -9.51
N GLN A 41 -6.88 -5.95 -9.17
CA GLN A 41 -7.89 -4.94 -8.86
C GLN A 41 -7.66 -4.33 -7.48
N GLU A 42 -7.31 -5.15 -6.51
CA GLU A 42 -6.89 -4.73 -5.17
C GLU A 42 -5.67 -3.80 -5.27
N VAL A 43 -4.63 -4.19 -6.02
CA VAL A 43 -3.43 -3.38 -6.24
C VAL A 43 -3.74 -1.99 -6.76
N VAL A 44 -4.58 -1.87 -7.79
CA VAL A 44 -4.85 -0.55 -8.38
C VAL A 44 -5.78 0.31 -7.51
N THR A 45 -6.53 -0.29 -6.58
CA THR A 45 -7.46 0.40 -5.67
C THR A 45 -6.95 0.53 -4.24
N ASP A 46 -5.78 -0.04 -3.91
CA ASP A 46 -5.12 0.15 -2.62
C ASP A 46 -4.30 1.45 -2.63
N PRO A 47 -4.56 2.38 -1.68
CA PRO A 47 -3.81 3.63 -1.54
C PRO A 47 -2.30 3.45 -1.38
N ALA A 48 -1.82 2.32 -0.88
CA ALA A 48 -0.38 2.03 -0.75
C ALA A 48 0.38 2.14 -2.08
N TRP A 49 -0.32 2.03 -3.22
CA TRP A 49 0.23 2.16 -4.55
C TRP A 49 0.08 3.57 -5.16
N ALA A 50 -0.37 4.56 -4.39
CA ALA A 50 -0.53 5.91 -4.92
C ALA A 50 0.82 6.47 -5.40
N GLY A 51 0.78 7.08 -6.60
CA GLY A 51 1.98 7.62 -7.25
C GLY A 51 2.89 6.58 -7.91
N ALA A 52 2.54 5.28 -7.89
CA ALA A 52 3.31 4.23 -8.54
C ALA A 52 2.97 4.05 -10.03
N LEU A 53 3.99 3.80 -10.85
CA LEU A 53 3.86 3.12 -12.14
C LEU A 53 4.08 1.63 -11.89
N VAL A 54 2.99 0.87 -11.84
CA VAL A 54 3.04 -0.53 -11.42
C VAL A 54 3.32 -1.45 -12.61
N VAL A 55 4.45 -2.15 -12.56
CA VAL A 55 4.82 -3.19 -13.53
C VAL A 55 4.30 -4.53 -13.03
N MET A 56 3.31 -5.09 -13.72
CA MET A 56 2.78 -6.41 -13.40
C MET A 56 3.70 -7.48 -13.99
N THR A 57 4.32 -8.30 -13.13
CA THR A 57 5.28 -9.33 -13.60
C THR A 57 4.58 -10.55 -14.19
N HIS A 58 3.35 -10.83 -13.77
CA HIS A 58 2.56 -11.92 -14.36
C HIS A 58 2.22 -11.59 -15.82
N PRO A 59 2.44 -12.53 -16.76
CA PRO A 59 2.36 -12.23 -18.19
C PRO A 59 0.95 -11.89 -18.69
N THR A 60 -0.11 -12.37 -18.03
CA THR A 60 -1.50 -12.11 -18.41
C THR A 60 -2.30 -11.57 -17.23
N ILE A 61 -2.80 -10.35 -17.35
CA ILE A 61 -3.60 -9.66 -16.34
C ILE A 61 -5.04 -9.50 -16.87
N GLY A 62 -6.03 -9.42 -15.99
CA GLY A 62 -7.42 -9.14 -16.35
C GLY A 62 -8.28 -10.37 -16.66
N SER A 63 -7.74 -11.60 -16.56
CA SER A 63 -8.44 -12.82 -16.95
C SER A 63 -9.69 -13.14 -16.14
N TYR A 64 -9.80 -12.71 -14.89
CA TYR A 64 -11.00 -12.88 -14.07
C TYR A 64 -11.85 -11.60 -13.93
N GLY A 65 -11.53 -10.56 -14.72
CA GLY A 65 -12.29 -9.31 -14.74
C GLY A 65 -12.18 -8.48 -13.48
N VAL A 66 -13.18 -7.65 -13.24
CA VAL A 66 -13.33 -6.79 -12.06
C VAL A 66 -14.71 -6.95 -11.44
N ASN A 67 -14.85 -6.62 -10.16
CA ASN A 67 -16.12 -6.60 -9.44
C ASN A 67 -16.09 -5.54 -8.30
N ASP A 68 -17.24 -5.30 -7.66
CA ASP A 68 -17.34 -4.29 -6.61
C ASP A 68 -16.78 -4.74 -5.26
N GLU A 69 -16.62 -6.06 -5.04
CA GLU A 69 -16.21 -6.60 -3.76
C GLU A 69 -14.70 -6.57 -3.59
N ASP A 70 -13.93 -6.73 -4.68
CA ASP A 70 -12.47 -6.82 -4.68
C ASP A 70 -11.79 -5.43 -4.73
N ARG A 71 -12.55 -4.32 -4.56
CA ARG A 71 -11.99 -2.97 -4.43
C ARG A 71 -11.61 -2.65 -2.99
N GLU A 72 -10.36 -2.27 -2.76
CA GLU A 72 -9.89 -1.84 -1.43
C GLU A 72 -10.36 -0.44 -1.05
N THR A 73 -10.47 0.47 -2.03
CA THR A 73 -11.11 1.79 -1.86
C THR A 73 -12.01 2.13 -3.05
N PRO A 74 -12.84 3.19 -2.95
CA PRO A 74 -13.69 3.62 -4.08
C PRO A 74 -12.89 4.09 -5.30
N ASP A 75 -11.69 4.64 -5.08
CA ASP A 75 -10.86 5.28 -6.10
C ASP A 75 -9.75 4.35 -6.61
N VAL A 76 -9.11 4.70 -7.73
CA VAL A 76 -7.88 4.09 -8.23
C VAL A 76 -6.71 5.01 -7.92
N HIS A 77 -5.61 4.46 -7.42
CA HIS A 77 -4.50 5.25 -6.86
C HIS A 77 -3.22 5.18 -7.67
N VAL A 78 -3.03 4.15 -8.50
CA VAL A 78 -1.83 4.02 -9.32
C VAL A 78 -1.70 5.18 -10.31
N ALA A 79 -0.48 5.70 -10.49
CA ALA A 79 -0.19 6.71 -11.50
C ALA A 79 -0.31 6.15 -12.93
N GLY A 80 0.01 4.87 -13.10
CA GLY A 80 -0.12 4.16 -14.36
C GLY A 80 0.20 2.67 -14.21
N ILE A 81 -0.06 1.90 -15.27
CA ILE A 81 0.12 0.45 -15.28
C ILE A 81 0.92 -0.02 -16.48
N VAL A 82 1.81 -0.98 -16.26
CA VAL A 82 2.69 -1.59 -17.27
C VAL A 82 2.44 -3.08 -17.33
N LEU A 83 2.02 -3.60 -18.49
CA LEU A 83 1.59 -4.98 -18.67
C LEU A 83 2.36 -5.65 -19.82
N LYS A 84 2.54 -6.97 -19.72
CA LYS A 84 2.89 -7.81 -20.87
C LYS A 84 1.68 -8.01 -21.78
N HIS A 85 0.56 -8.47 -21.17
CA HIS A 85 -0.69 -8.73 -21.90
C HIS A 85 -1.90 -8.51 -20.98
N CYS A 86 -2.94 -7.83 -21.49
CA CYS A 86 -4.24 -7.78 -20.85
C CYS A 86 -5.20 -8.74 -21.53
N SER A 87 -5.82 -9.63 -20.76
CA SER A 87 -6.84 -10.54 -21.28
C SER A 87 -8.02 -9.76 -21.88
N ARG A 88 -8.43 -10.14 -23.06
CA ARG A 88 -9.64 -9.62 -23.73
C ARG A 88 -10.88 -10.43 -23.35
N TYR A 89 -10.66 -11.57 -22.69
CA TYR A 89 -11.71 -12.48 -22.27
C TYR A 89 -11.74 -12.51 -20.74
N VAL A 90 -12.93 -12.34 -20.21
CA VAL A 90 -13.19 -12.42 -18.77
C VAL A 90 -13.84 -13.76 -18.47
N SER A 91 -13.24 -14.54 -17.60
CA SER A 91 -13.69 -15.89 -17.23
C SER A 91 -13.80 -16.04 -15.71
N ASN A 92 -14.79 -15.38 -15.12
CA ASN A 92 -15.12 -15.51 -13.71
C ASN A 92 -16.59 -15.13 -13.49
N PHE A 93 -17.34 -15.95 -12.74
CA PHE A 93 -18.75 -15.72 -12.45
C PHE A 93 -19.01 -14.46 -11.60
N ARG A 94 -18.02 -13.96 -10.85
CA ARG A 94 -18.12 -12.72 -10.06
C ARG A 94 -17.83 -11.47 -10.87
N ALA A 95 -17.34 -11.60 -12.11
CA ALA A 95 -16.95 -10.45 -12.90
C ALA A 95 -18.14 -9.62 -13.33
N THR A 96 -18.04 -8.30 -13.15
CA THR A 96 -19.02 -7.31 -13.60
C THR A 96 -18.50 -6.47 -14.76
N GLY A 97 -17.22 -6.60 -15.13
CA GLY A 97 -16.59 -5.86 -16.23
C GLY A 97 -15.17 -6.31 -16.54
N ALA A 98 -14.61 -5.75 -17.61
CA ALA A 98 -13.23 -5.99 -18.00
C ALA A 98 -12.27 -5.03 -17.30
N PHE A 99 -11.04 -5.49 -17.02
CA PHE A 99 -10.03 -4.68 -16.34
C PHE A 99 -9.58 -3.47 -17.17
N GLU A 100 -9.46 -3.61 -18.50
CA GLU A 100 -9.12 -2.49 -19.39
C GLU A 100 -10.15 -1.36 -19.30
N GLU A 101 -11.44 -1.71 -19.33
CA GLU A 101 -12.54 -0.75 -19.26
C GLU A 101 -12.58 -0.06 -17.90
N PHE A 102 -12.44 -0.83 -16.83
CA PHE A 102 -12.37 -0.32 -15.46
C PHE A 102 -11.27 0.74 -15.28
N LEU A 103 -10.08 0.51 -15.84
CA LEU A 103 -8.98 1.47 -15.79
C LEU A 103 -9.22 2.69 -16.68
N ALA A 104 -9.78 2.48 -17.88
CA ALA A 104 -10.06 3.55 -18.84
C ALA A 104 -11.09 4.55 -18.29
N GLU A 105 -12.18 4.04 -17.72
CA GLU A 105 -13.23 4.86 -17.07
C GLU A 105 -12.68 5.73 -15.93
N ARG A 106 -11.65 5.22 -15.22
CA ARG A 106 -10.98 5.93 -14.11
C ARG A 106 -9.79 6.75 -14.53
N GLY A 107 -9.58 6.86 -15.85
CA GLY A 107 -8.56 7.74 -16.42
C GLY A 107 -7.13 7.23 -16.27
N VAL A 108 -6.91 5.97 -15.95
CA VAL A 108 -5.58 5.38 -15.76
C VAL A 108 -4.88 5.22 -17.11
N VAL A 109 -3.68 5.76 -17.21
CA VAL A 109 -2.81 5.57 -18.37
C VAL A 109 -2.06 4.25 -18.24
N GLY A 110 -2.07 3.45 -19.27
CA GLY A 110 -1.39 2.17 -19.31
C GLY A 110 -0.58 1.95 -20.58
N ILE A 111 0.33 0.99 -20.48
CA ILE A 111 1.12 0.47 -21.59
C ILE A 111 1.11 -1.06 -21.55
N GLU A 112 0.79 -1.72 -22.64
CA GLU A 112 0.86 -3.17 -22.80
C GLU A 112 1.83 -3.61 -23.89
N GLY A 113 2.18 -4.89 -23.91
CA GLY A 113 3.16 -5.46 -24.86
C GLY A 113 4.61 -5.18 -24.46
N VAL A 114 4.83 -4.70 -23.25
CA VAL A 114 6.16 -4.44 -22.69
C VAL A 114 6.82 -5.75 -22.27
N ASP A 115 8.12 -5.84 -22.40
CA ASP A 115 8.91 -6.88 -21.72
C ASP A 115 8.99 -6.55 -20.22
N THR A 116 7.95 -6.96 -19.47
CA THR A 116 7.86 -6.70 -18.03
C THR A 116 8.94 -7.43 -17.23
N ARG A 117 9.49 -8.54 -17.76
CA ARG A 117 10.63 -9.24 -17.17
C ARG A 117 11.89 -8.38 -17.25
N ALA A 118 12.19 -7.81 -18.43
CA ALA A 118 13.33 -6.90 -18.58
C ALA A 118 13.22 -5.66 -17.68
N VAL A 119 12.02 -5.06 -17.58
CA VAL A 119 11.77 -3.93 -16.66
C VAL A 119 12.02 -4.37 -15.21
N THR A 120 11.52 -5.53 -14.79
CA THR A 120 11.66 -6.04 -13.43
C THR A 120 13.13 -6.30 -13.08
N VAL A 121 13.89 -6.94 -13.97
CA VAL A 121 15.33 -7.17 -13.79
C VAL A 121 16.05 -5.84 -13.63
N HIS A 122 15.77 -4.88 -14.53
CA HIS A 122 16.37 -3.55 -14.47
C HIS A 122 16.11 -2.84 -13.12
N LEU A 123 14.84 -2.86 -12.62
CA LEU A 123 14.50 -2.25 -11.35
C LEU A 123 15.14 -2.97 -10.15
N ARG A 124 15.29 -4.30 -10.20
CA ARG A 124 16.00 -5.06 -9.15
C ARG A 124 17.47 -4.71 -9.07
N GLU A 125 18.13 -4.58 -10.22
CA GLU A 125 19.56 -4.28 -10.29
C GLU A 125 19.87 -2.83 -9.93
N HIS A 126 19.02 -1.89 -10.36
CA HIS A 126 19.30 -0.46 -10.27
C HIS A 126 18.43 0.29 -9.24
N GLY A 127 17.41 -0.36 -8.65
CA GLY A 127 16.46 0.21 -7.68
C GLY A 127 15.23 0.84 -8.32
N GLU A 128 14.19 1.02 -7.50
CA GLU A 128 12.99 1.75 -7.87
C GLU A 128 13.30 3.21 -8.18
N ARG A 129 12.65 3.77 -9.20
CA ARG A 129 12.96 5.12 -9.69
C ARG A 129 11.83 5.77 -10.42
N MET A 130 11.92 7.08 -10.58
CA MET A 130 10.97 7.83 -11.38
C MET A 130 10.91 7.33 -12.82
N GLY A 131 9.69 7.19 -13.31
CA GLY A 131 9.40 6.78 -14.69
C GLY A 131 8.23 7.56 -15.28
N THR A 132 8.03 7.40 -16.57
CA THR A 132 6.87 7.95 -17.27
C THR A 132 6.42 7.05 -18.40
N ILE A 133 5.10 6.94 -18.57
CA ILE A 133 4.50 6.41 -19.80
C ILE A 133 4.20 7.60 -20.70
N VAL A 134 4.63 7.54 -21.95
CA VAL A 134 4.39 8.61 -22.96
C VAL A 134 4.00 8.00 -24.30
N PRO A 135 3.30 8.75 -25.18
CA PRO A 135 3.09 8.33 -26.58
C PRO A 135 4.40 8.08 -27.32
N GLY A 136 4.40 7.14 -28.26
CA GLY A 136 5.53 6.91 -29.16
C GLY A 136 5.91 8.19 -29.94
N GLY A 137 7.21 8.35 -30.21
CA GLY A 137 7.75 9.56 -30.84
C GLY A 137 8.17 10.67 -29.88
N ALA A 138 8.05 10.45 -28.56
CA ALA A 138 8.57 11.38 -27.56
C ALA A 138 10.10 11.49 -27.65
N ASN A 139 10.64 12.70 -27.45
CA ASN A 139 12.09 12.90 -27.35
C ASN A 139 12.60 12.39 -26.01
N VAL A 140 13.24 11.22 -26.03
CA VAL A 140 13.71 10.49 -24.84
C VAL A 140 14.63 11.35 -23.97
N ALA A 141 15.62 12.03 -24.56
CA ALA A 141 16.58 12.85 -23.83
C ALA A 141 15.90 13.99 -23.04
N SER A 142 14.95 14.66 -23.68
CA SER A 142 14.14 15.72 -23.05
C SER A 142 13.28 15.16 -21.90
N VAL A 143 12.67 13.98 -22.10
CA VAL A 143 11.85 13.32 -21.08
C VAL A 143 12.70 12.93 -19.87
N VAL A 144 13.86 12.31 -20.09
CA VAL A 144 14.80 11.91 -19.02
C VAL A 144 15.29 13.13 -18.23
N ALA A 145 15.70 14.20 -18.93
CA ALA A 145 16.13 15.44 -18.28
C ALA A 145 15.04 16.04 -17.37
N LYS A 146 13.78 15.91 -17.78
CA LYS A 146 12.63 16.36 -17.00
C LYS A 146 12.35 15.44 -15.79
N LEU A 147 12.40 14.12 -16.00
CA LEU A 147 12.20 13.14 -14.93
C LEU A 147 13.21 13.28 -13.81
N ARG A 148 14.49 13.52 -14.13
CA ARG A 148 15.57 13.73 -13.14
C ARG A 148 15.35 14.94 -12.23
N LYS A 149 14.56 15.93 -12.69
CA LYS A 149 14.19 17.13 -11.93
C LYS A 149 12.84 17.00 -11.22
N THR A 150 12.09 15.94 -11.50
CA THR A 150 10.77 15.71 -10.91
C THR A 150 10.92 15.04 -9.56
N ARG A 151 10.37 15.66 -8.50
CA ARG A 151 10.33 15.08 -7.16
C ARG A 151 9.47 13.81 -7.17
N SER A 152 9.89 12.81 -6.39
CA SER A 152 9.12 11.60 -6.20
C SER A 152 7.76 11.91 -5.57
N PRO A 153 6.65 11.34 -6.08
CA PRO A 153 5.35 11.42 -5.41
C PRO A 153 5.41 10.94 -3.97
N TRP A 154 6.20 9.90 -3.70
CA TRP A 154 6.31 9.30 -2.36
C TRP A 154 7.00 10.21 -1.32
N GLU A 155 7.65 11.26 -1.74
CA GLU A 155 8.20 12.31 -0.86
C GLU A 155 7.20 13.45 -0.60
N THR A 156 5.95 13.29 -1.04
CA THR A 156 4.87 14.26 -0.86
C THR A 156 3.74 13.67 -0.02
N ASP A 157 2.87 14.53 0.50
CA ASP A 157 1.68 14.08 1.22
C ASP A 157 0.65 13.50 0.24
N LEU A 158 0.62 12.19 0.13
CA LEU A 158 -0.33 11.44 -0.70
C LEU A 158 -1.55 10.94 0.10
N VAL A 159 -1.58 11.16 1.41
CA VAL A 159 -2.66 10.66 2.29
C VAL A 159 -3.80 11.65 2.46
N LYS A 160 -3.52 12.93 2.30
CA LYS A 160 -4.53 13.98 2.50
C LYS A 160 -5.65 13.85 1.47
N GLY A 161 -6.88 13.73 1.96
CA GLY A 161 -8.06 13.61 1.10
C GLY A 161 -8.37 12.20 0.60
N LEU A 162 -7.63 11.17 1.03
CA LEU A 162 -7.97 9.78 0.72
C LEU A 162 -9.35 9.43 1.28
N LYS A 163 -10.17 8.81 0.42
CA LYS A 163 -11.50 8.32 0.80
C LYS A 163 -11.41 6.90 1.33
N ALA A 164 -12.26 6.59 2.29
CA ALA A 164 -12.45 5.24 2.81
C ALA A 164 -13.89 4.77 2.56
N TRP A 165 -14.10 3.45 2.54
CA TRP A 165 -15.43 2.88 2.59
C TRP A 165 -16.10 3.21 3.93
N PRO A 166 -17.44 3.33 3.96
CA PRO A 166 -18.17 3.41 5.21
C PRO A 166 -17.89 2.18 6.08
N ALA A 167 -17.51 2.41 7.32
CA ALA A 167 -17.29 1.33 8.28
C ALA A 167 -18.62 0.72 8.73
N ALA A 168 -18.62 -0.60 8.96
CA ALA A 168 -19.76 -1.30 9.54
C ALA A 168 -20.10 -0.74 10.92
N ARG A 169 -21.42 -0.63 11.22
CA ARG A 169 -21.93 -0.18 12.52
C ARG A 169 -22.65 -1.35 13.20
N PRO A 170 -21.94 -2.16 14.01
CA PRO A 170 -22.59 -3.29 14.66
C PRO A 170 -23.65 -2.80 15.68
N ARG A 171 -24.74 -3.56 15.82
CA ARG A 171 -25.82 -3.26 16.79
C ARG A 171 -25.33 -3.30 18.22
N LYS A 172 -24.45 -4.27 18.55
CA LYS A 172 -23.72 -4.36 19.82
C LYS A 172 -22.23 -4.24 19.52
N SER A 173 -21.56 -3.33 20.18
CA SER A 173 -20.11 -3.11 20.00
C SER A 173 -19.43 -3.31 21.34
N SER A 174 -18.41 -4.16 21.33
CA SER A 174 -17.54 -4.40 22.49
C SER A 174 -16.31 -3.47 22.48
N PHE A 175 -15.97 -2.85 21.34
CA PHE A 175 -14.77 -2.04 21.19
C PHE A 175 -15.00 -0.86 20.24
N ARG A 176 -14.59 0.32 20.64
CA ARG A 176 -14.65 1.56 19.85
C ARG A 176 -13.29 1.85 19.27
N ALA A 177 -13.11 1.60 17.99
CA ALA A 177 -11.90 1.93 17.27
C ALA A 177 -12.01 3.30 16.58
N VAL A 178 -11.06 4.18 16.80
CA VAL A 178 -10.84 5.34 15.93
C VAL A 178 -9.73 4.99 14.95
N VAL A 179 -9.99 5.14 13.65
CA VAL A 179 -9.02 4.86 12.59
C VAL A 179 -8.56 6.18 12.00
N LEU A 180 -7.28 6.48 12.14
CA LEU A 180 -6.62 7.56 11.41
C LEU A 180 -6.39 7.10 9.97
N ASN A 181 -7.11 7.73 9.03
CA ASN A 181 -7.08 7.32 7.62
C ASN A 181 -5.78 7.76 6.94
N LEU A 182 -4.80 6.89 6.94
CA LEU A 182 -3.59 7.04 6.12
C LEU A 182 -3.71 6.33 4.76
N GLY A 183 -4.83 5.62 4.53
CA GLY A 183 -5.10 4.80 3.36
C GLY A 183 -5.74 3.48 3.75
N ILE A 184 -6.78 3.53 4.61
CA ILE A 184 -7.43 2.30 5.09
C ILE A 184 -8.15 1.56 3.99
N CYS A 185 -7.84 0.27 3.88
CA CYS A 185 -8.44 -0.68 2.96
C CYS A 185 -9.77 -1.24 3.50
N ARG A 186 -10.66 -1.62 2.56
CA ARG A 186 -11.93 -2.30 2.86
C ARG A 186 -11.71 -3.60 3.64
N SER A 187 -10.69 -4.38 3.28
CA SER A 187 -10.30 -5.62 3.94
C SER A 187 -10.04 -5.41 5.44
N THR A 188 -9.34 -4.35 5.82
CA THR A 188 -9.11 -3.98 7.23
C THR A 188 -10.41 -3.60 7.93
N LEU A 189 -11.26 -2.77 7.30
CA LEU A 189 -12.57 -2.39 7.87
C LEU A 189 -13.47 -3.60 8.09
N ALA A 190 -13.45 -4.56 7.14
CA ALA A 190 -14.22 -5.79 7.24
C ALA A 190 -13.79 -6.66 8.43
N GLN A 191 -12.49 -6.81 8.66
CA GLN A 191 -11.95 -7.57 9.81
C GLN A 191 -12.36 -6.93 11.15
N LEU A 192 -12.23 -5.60 11.29
CA LEU A 192 -12.72 -4.88 12.48
C LEU A 192 -14.24 -5.06 12.68
N GLY A 193 -15.00 -5.05 11.59
CA GLY A 193 -16.44 -5.29 11.62
C GLY A 193 -16.81 -6.70 12.12
N ARG A 194 -16.08 -7.74 11.66
CA ARG A 194 -16.25 -9.13 12.12
C ARG A 194 -15.94 -9.29 13.62
N LEU A 195 -14.99 -8.51 14.15
CA LEU A 195 -14.69 -8.46 15.59
C LEU A 195 -15.71 -7.63 16.40
N GLY A 196 -16.77 -7.13 15.75
CA GLY A 196 -17.80 -6.33 16.43
C GLY A 196 -17.36 -4.93 16.83
N CYS A 197 -16.31 -4.39 16.19
CA CYS A 197 -15.82 -3.04 16.48
C CYS A 197 -16.76 -1.97 15.93
N ARG A 198 -17.03 -0.95 16.74
CA ARG A 198 -17.60 0.31 16.24
C ARG A 198 -16.46 1.18 15.74
N VAL A 199 -16.33 1.31 14.44
CA VAL A 199 -15.25 2.04 13.79
C VAL A 199 -15.68 3.48 13.46
N LYS A 200 -14.84 4.46 13.84
CA LYS A 200 -14.91 5.86 13.39
C LYS A 200 -13.65 6.19 12.62
N VAL A 201 -13.77 6.35 11.30
CA VAL A 201 -12.65 6.81 10.46
C VAL A 201 -12.56 8.33 10.56
N VAL A 202 -11.36 8.85 10.78
CA VAL A 202 -11.05 10.27 10.84
C VAL A 202 -9.95 10.63 9.83
N PRO A 203 -9.88 11.88 9.33
CA PRO A 203 -8.84 12.31 8.40
C PRO A 203 -7.43 12.14 8.98
N SER A 204 -6.42 12.02 8.09
CA SER A 204 -5.01 11.85 8.45
C SER A 204 -4.45 12.97 9.33
N ASP A 205 -5.01 14.19 9.22
CA ASP A 205 -4.63 15.39 9.96
C ASP A 205 -5.50 15.65 11.21
N ALA A 206 -6.31 14.66 11.62
CA ALA A 206 -7.12 14.77 12.82
C ALA A 206 -6.26 14.98 14.06
N SER A 207 -6.62 15.96 14.91
CA SER A 207 -5.87 16.24 16.12
C SER A 207 -6.05 15.16 17.19
N ALA A 208 -5.04 14.94 18.03
CA ALA A 208 -5.13 14.02 19.18
C ALA A 208 -6.32 14.36 20.10
N ARG A 209 -6.62 15.65 20.27
CA ARG A 209 -7.78 16.10 21.06
C ARG A 209 -9.11 15.62 20.46
N SER A 210 -9.29 15.73 19.14
CA SER A 210 -10.51 15.28 18.46
C SER A 210 -10.66 13.76 18.48
N ILE A 211 -9.53 13.03 18.40
CA ILE A 211 -9.49 11.57 18.49
C ILE A 211 -9.92 11.14 19.92
N LEU A 212 -9.30 11.69 20.95
CA LEU A 212 -9.60 11.36 22.35
C LEU A 212 -11.03 11.78 22.76
N ALA A 213 -11.58 12.87 22.19
CA ALA A 213 -12.95 13.28 22.43
C ALA A 213 -13.99 12.23 21.96
N ALA A 214 -13.62 11.36 21.01
CA ALA A 214 -14.44 10.22 20.60
C ALA A 214 -14.43 9.08 21.61
N LYS A 215 -13.64 9.18 22.71
CA LYS A 215 -13.46 8.15 23.77
C LYS A 215 -13.19 6.78 23.17
N PRO A 216 -12.13 6.62 22.33
CA PRO A 216 -11.80 5.33 21.73
C PRO A 216 -11.27 4.36 22.80
N ASP A 217 -11.54 3.07 22.60
CA ASP A 217 -10.89 2.00 23.35
C ASP A 217 -9.52 1.64 22.71
N GLY A 218 -9.32 1.99 21.42
CA GLY A 218 -8.05 1.92 20.71
C GLY A 218 -8.03 2.80 19.47
N VAL A 219 -6.82 3.16 19.02
CA VAL A 219 -6.56 3.92 17.80
C VAL A 219 -5.79 3.05 16.80
N LEU A 220 -6.28 2.95 15.55
CA LEU A 220 -5.61 2.27 14.46
C LEU A 220 -5.10 3.29 13.44
N LEU A 221 -3.84 3.19 13.07
CA LEU A 221 -3.26 3.85 11.90
C LEU A 221 -3.13 2.82 10.78
N ALA A 222 -3.85 2.98 9.68
CA ALA A 222 -3.92 1.91 8.69
C ALA A 222 -3.60 2.36 7.29
N GLY A 223 -2.76 1.53 6.63
CA GLY A 223 -2.42 1.62 5.22
C GLY A 223 -1.55 2.82 4.87
N GLY A 224 -1.55 3.14 3.60
CA GLY A 224 -1.04 4.38 3.05
C GLY A 224 0.26 4.30 2.25
N PRO A 225 0.45 5.26 1.35
CA PRO A 225 1.59 5.35 0.45
C PRO A 225 2.70 6.25 1.00
N GLY A 226 3.91 6.02 0.49
CA GLY A 226 4.99 6.99 0.53
C GLY A 226 5.82 7.01 1.80
N ASP A 227 6.55 8.11 1.94
CA ASP A 227 7.49 8.37 3.04
C ASP A 227 6.73 8.93 4.26
N PRO A 228 6.83 8.31 5.46
CA PRO A 228 6.17 8.84 6.65
C PRO A 228 6.64 10.24 7.05
N ARG A 229 7.83 10.66 6.63
CA ARG A 229 8.37 12.00 6.87
C ARG A 229 7.59 13.09 6.14
N ALA A 230 6.93 12.75 5.03
CA ALA A 230 6.06 13.68 4.28
C ALA A 230 4.76 14.02 5.04
N ILE A 231 4.41 13.22 6.04
CA ILE A 231 3.22 13.38 6.88
C ILE A 231 3.58 13.49 8.37
N GLY A 232 4.64 14.20 8.70
CA GLY A 232 5.15 14.35 10.07
C GLY A 232 4.09 14.79 11.10
N TYR A 233 3.05 15.53 10.68
CA TYR A 233 1.90 15.88 11.53
C TYR A 233 1.17 14.65 12.11
N ALA A 234 1.16 13.52 11.39
CA ALA A 234 0.57 12.29 11.90
C ALA A 234 1.43 11.70 13.03
N ALA A 235 2.76 11.71 12.91
CA ALA A 235 3.67 11.28 13.97
C ALA A 235 3.53 12.18 15.22
N ASP A 236 3.39 13.51 15.03
CA ASP A 236 3.14 14.44 16.13
C ASP A 236 1.80 14.20 16.84
N THR A 237 0.77 13.80 16.07
CA THR A 237 -0.51 13.39 16.64
C THR A 237 -0.37 12.11 17.45
N VAL A 238 0.35 11.10 16.92
CA VAL A 238 0.61 9.83 17.61
C VAL A 238 1.38 10.06 18.92
N ARG A 239 2.45 10.88 18.92
CA ARG A 239 3.19 11.24 20.16
C ARG A 239 2.26 11.73 21.27
N LYS A 240 1.23 12.53 20.92
CA LYS A 240 0.25 13.06 21.88
C LYS A 240 -0.77 12.01 22.34
N LEU A 241 -0.91 10.88 21.64
CA LEU A 241 -1.80 9.76 21.97
C LEU A 241 -1.10 8.67 22.78
N LEU A 242 0.22 8.51 22.66
CA LEU A 242 1.01 7.52 23.38
C LEU A 242 0.75 7.61 24.90
N GLY A 243 0.56 6.45 25.52
CA GLY A 243 0.25 6.32 26.94
C GLY A 243 -1.20 6.70 27.35
N LYS A 244 -2.04 7.20 26.42
CA LYS A 244 -3.43 7.58 26.69
C LYS A 244 -4.45 6.58 26.17
N VAL A 245 -4.10 5.83 25.14
CA VAL A 245 -4.94 4.86 24.46
C VAL A 245 -4.07 3.82 23.76
N PRO A 246 -4.45 2.54 23.68
CA PRO A 246 -3.75 1.55 22.88
C PRO A 246 -3.70 1.96 21.39
N ILE A 247 -2.56 1.77 20.74
CA ILE A 247 -2.34 2.15 19.32
C ILE A 247 -1.83 0.94 18.56
N LEU A 248 -2.46 0.66 17.40
CA LEU A 248 -1.98 -0.31 16.41
C LEU A 248 -1.64 0.42 15.11
N GLY A 249 -0.52 0.08 14.47
CA GLY A 249 -0.11 0.60 13.16
C GLY A 249 0.03 -0.48 12.11
N ILE A 250 -0.37 -0.18 10.87
CA ILE A 250 -0.26 -1.09 9.72
C ILE A 250 0.32 -0.30 8.53
N GLY A 251 1.31 -0.87 7.83
CA GLY A 251 1.90 -0.26 6.64
C GLY A 251 2.52 1.11 6.94
N LEU A 252 2.04 2.18 6.30
CA LEU A 252 2.50 3.54 6.62
C LEU A 252 2.25 3.90 8.08
N GLY A 253 1.18 3.37 8.70
CA GLY A 253 0.91 3.55 10.12
C GLY A 253 1.99 2.96 11.04
N HIS A 254 2.63 1.85 10.63
CA HIS A 254 3.79 1.29 11.32
C HIS A 254 4.98 2.27 11.29
N LEU A 255 5.28 2.84 10.12
CA LEU A 255 6.37 3.80 9.97
C LEU A 255 6.11 5.11 10.73
N VAL A 256 4.85 5.56 10.78
CA VAL A 256 4.43 6.73 11.58
C VAL A 256 4.60 6.49 13.07
N ILE A 257 4.24 5.28 13.57
CA ILE A 257 4.46 4.90 14.97
C ILE A 257 5.96 4.83 15.28
N ALA A 258 6.77 4.26 14.38
CA ALA A 258 8.23 4.23 14.53
C ALA A 258 8.80 5.63 14.72
N LEU A 259 8.44 6.59 13.85
CA LEU A 259 8.83 8.00 14.00
C LEU A 259 8.32 8.64 15.29
N ALA A 260 7.11 8.29 15.74
CA ALA A 260 6.56 8.80 16.99
C ALA A 260 7.26 8.24 18.24
N LEU A 261 7.90 7.09 18.11
CA LEU A 261 8.73 6.42 19.11
C LEU A 261 10.24 6.72 18.90
N ASP A 262 10.57 7.77 18.15
CA ASP A 262 11.92 8.24 17.85
C ASP A 262 12.84 7.18 17.19
N SER A 263 12.24 6.25 16.44
CA SER A 263 12.95 5.26 15.62
C SER A 263 13.20 5.79 14.21
N GLY A 264 14.32 5.38 13.62
CA GLY A 264 14.67 5.71 12.24
C GLY A 264 13.81 5.00 11.20
N VAL A 265 13.69 5.62 10.01
CA VAL A 265 13.04 5.02 8.83
C VAL A 265 13.97 5.17 7.63
N ALA A 266 14.17 4.09 6.89
CA ALA A 266 15.02 4.03 5.72
C ALA A 266 14.22 3.71 4.45
N ARG A 267 14.69 4.21 3.29
CA ARG A 267 14.17 3.82 1.97
C ARG A 267 14.90 2.57 1.50
N MET A 268 14.15 1.59 1.03
CA MET A 268 14.69 0.39 0.39
C MET A 268 15.16 0.68 -1.04
N LYS A 269 16.15 -0.07 -1.51
CA LYS A 269 16.55 -0.05 -2.93
C LYS A 269 15.42 -0.54 -3.83
N VAL A 270 14.77 -1.62 -3.41
CA VAL A 270 13.59 -2.25 -4.02
C VAL A 270 12.62 -2.55 -2.90
N GLY A 271 11.41 -2.06 -3.03
CA GLY A 271 10.36 -2.29 -2.02
C GLY A 271 9.81 -3.72 -2.06
N HIS A 272 9.13 -4.10 -1.00
CA HIS A 272 8.37 -5.35 -0.93
C HIS A 272 6.98 -5.15 -1.53
N ARG A 273 6.69 -5.87 -2.62
CA ARG A 273 5.40 -5.78 -3.33
C ARG A 273 4.95 -7.12 -3.87
N GLY A 274 4.05 -7.75 -3.15
CA GLY A 274 3.52 -9.07 -3.50
C GLY A 274 2.73 -9.69 -2.37
N VAL A 275 2.29 -10.93 -2.58
CA VAL A 275 1.40 -11.66 -1.68
C VAL A 275 2.07 -12.87 -0.99
N ASN A 276 3.38 -13.00 -1.11
CA ASN A 276 4.12 -14.20 -0.70
C ASN A 276 5.43 -13.86 0.04
N TYR A 277 5.42 -12.81 0.85
CA TYR A 277 6.58 -12.45 1.67
C TYR A 277 6.55 -13.19 3.01
N PRO A 278 7.56 -14.05 3.27
CA PRO A 278 7.64 -14.76 4.54
C PRO A 278 8.16 -13.81 5.64
N VAL A 279 7.41 -13.71 6.71
CA VAL A 279 7.76 -12.93 7.91
C VAL A 279 7.84 -13.85 9.11
N LYS A 280 8.92 -13.74 9.88
CA LYS A 280 9.16 -14.50 11.11
C LYS A 280 8.88 -13.61 12.31
N ARG A 281 8.12 -14.13 13.28
CA ARG A 281 7.93 -13.50 14.57
C ARG A 281 9.10 -13.82 15.51
N THR A 282 9.46 -12.88 16.35
CA THR A 282 10.53 -13.06 17.36
C THR A 282 10.14 -14.00 18.50
N ASP A 283 8.82 -14.15 18.77
CA ASP A 283 8.28 -15.08 19.76
C ASP A 283 8.03 -16.51 19.19
N GLY A 284 8.35 -16.72 17.94
CA GLY A 284 8.20 -17.99 17.22
C GLY A 284 7.09 -17.99 16.17
N GLY A 285 7.24 -18.88 15.20
CA GLY A 285 6.33 -18.98 14.06
C GLY A 285 6.68 -18.04 12.91
N SER A 286 6.09 -18.33 11.75
CA SER A 286 6.24 -17.55 10.53
C SER A 286 4.91 -17.48 9.82
N GLU A 287 4.68 -16.45 9.06
CA GLU A 287 3.48 -16.26 8.23
C GLU A 287 3.86 -15.73 6.86
N ILE A 288 3.04 -16.02 5.86
CA ILE A 288 3.15 -15.44 4.52
C ILE A 288 2.29 -14.18 4.50
N THR A 289 2.88 -13.07 4.07
CA THR A 289 2.26 -11.75 4.17
C THR A 289 2.08 -11.07 2.83
N VAL A 290 1.12 -10.16 2.77
CA VAL A 290 0.90 -9.23 1.66
C VAL A 290 1.61 -7.93 1.97
N GLN A 291 2.42 -7.45 1.02
CA GLN A 291 3.24 -6.26 1.22
C GLN A 291 3.15 -5.28 0.04
N ALA A 292 3.22 -3.98 0.33
CA ALA A 292 3.20 -2.90 -0.64
C ALA A 292 3.90 -1.65 -0.07
N HIS A 293 5.23 -1.71 0.09
CA HIS A 293 5.99 -0.60 0.68
C HIS A 293 7.40 -0.49 0.09
N SER A 294 8.01 0.70 0.19
CA SER A 294 9.41 0.99 -0.16
C SER A 294 10.19 1.60 1.00
N PHE A 295 9.58 1.72 2.16
CA PHE A 295 10.20 2.23 3.37
C PHE A 295 10.08 1.19 4.48
N VAL A 296 11.09 1.14 5.36
CA VAL A 296 11.15 0.23 6.51
C VAL A 296 11.63 0.96 7.74
N VAL A 297 11.34 0.42 8.90
CA VAL A 297 11.97 0.87 10.13
C VAL A 297 13.44 0.47 10.11
N ASP A 298 14.32 1.43 10.42
CA ASP A 298 15.77 1.17 10.53
C ASP A 298 16.07 0.44 11.85
N GLY A 299 16.37 -0.85 11.73
CA GLY A 299 16.69 -1.69 12.89
C GLY A 299 17.93 -1.26 13.67
N ALA A 300 18.84 -0.46 13.06
CA ALA A 300 20.00 0.10 13.72
C ALA A 300 19.71 1.40 14.48
N ALA A 301 18.54 2.02 14.25
CA ALA A 301 18.13 3.30 14.84
C ALA A 301 16.78 3.21 15.54
N LEU A 302 16.60 2.20 16.39
CA LEU A 302 15.40 2.03 17.20
C LEU A 302 15.39 3.00 18.39
N GLY A 303 14.22 3.58 18.67
CA GLY A 303 14.01 4.42 19.83
C GLY A 303 14.06 3.63 21.14
N GLU A 304 14.22 4.34 22.26
CA GLU A 304 14.34 3.70 23.58
C GLU A 304 13.05 2.98 23.98
N GLY A 305 13.17 1.70 24.34
CA GLY A 305 12.03 0.84 24.68
C GLY A 305 11.20 0.38 23.48
N VAL A 306 11.79 0.41 22.27
CA VAL A 306 11.20 -0.20 21.07
C VAL A 306 11.87 -1.56 20.82
N GLU A 307 11.04 -2.59 20.66
CA GLU A 307 11.48 -3.95 20.35
C GLU A 307 10.94 -4.38 18.98
N VAL A 308 11.78 -5.10 18.22
CA VAL A 308 11.37 -5.77 16.97
C VAL A 308 10.55 -7.00 17.30
N THR A 309 9.39 -7.14 16.66
CA THR A 309 8.48 -8.28 16.83
C THR A 309 8.40 -9.18 15.61
N HIS A 310 8.65 -8.61 14.43
CA HIS A 310 8.59 -9.32 13.16
C HIS A 310 9.75 -8.92 12.26
N VAL A 311 10.30 -9.90 11.52
CA VAL A 311 11.43 -9.72 10.61
C VAL A 311 11.14 -10.44 9.30
N ASN A 312 11.45 -9.81 8.17
CA ASN A 312 11.35 -10.42 6.85
C ASN A 312 12.44 -11.51 6.71
N VAL A 313 12.04 -12.70 6.26
CA VAL A 313 12.95 -13.84 6.14
C VAL A 313 13.91 -13.66 4.97
N ASN A 314 13.52 -12.90 3.92
CA ASN A 314 14.31 -12.78 2.71
C ASN A 314 15.52 -11.83 2.88
N ASP A 315 15.34 -10.73 3.60
CA ASP A 315 16.37 -9.67 3.66
C ASP A 315 16.64 -9.13 5.08
N GLY A 316 15.93 -9.63 6.09
CA GLY A 316 16.13 -9.23 7.49
C GLY A 316 15.53 -7.87 7.85
N SER A 317 14.78 -7.23 6.97
CA SER A 317 14.12 -5.95 7.27
C SER A 317 13.11 -6.07 8.41
N VAL A 318 12.95 -4.98 9.18
CA VAL A 318 11.99 -4.91 10.29
C VAL A 318 10.58 -4.86 9.75
N GLU A 319 9.76 -5.82 10.15
CA GLU A 319 8.37 -5.97 9.70
C GLU A 319 7.35 -5.71 10.82
N GLY A 320 7.82 -5.54 12.05
CA GLY A 320 6.96 -5.19 13.18
C GLY A 320 7.75 -4.74 14.38
N ILE A 321 7.16 -3.82 15.14
CA ILE A 321 7.71 -3.29 16.40
C ILE A 321 6.63 -3.20 17.45
N ARG A 322 7.05 -3.18 18.73
CA ARG A 322 6.23 -2.81 19.86
C ARG A 322 7.00 -1.90 20.81
N SER A 323 6.29 -1.08 21.58
CA SER A 323 6.87 -0.37 22.71
C SER A 323 6.73 -1.17 23.99
N THR A 324 7.78 -1.21 24.81
CA THR A 324 7.76 -1.79 26.16
C THR A 324 7.24 -0.80 27.22
N ARG A 325 7.10 0.48 26.85
CA ARG A 325 6.73 1.58 27.77
C ARG A 325 5.28 1.97 27.68
N VAL A 326 4.68 1.82 26.52
CA VAL A 326 3.28 2.22 26.23
C VAL A 326 2.59 1.17 25.38
N ALA A 327 1.28 1.11 25.40
CA ALA A 327 0.49 0.18 24.60
C ALA A 327 0.48 0.62 23.13
N ALA A 328 1.58 0.36 22.42
CA ALA A 328 1.74 0.64 20.98
C ALA A 328 2.45 -0.52 20.31
N ALA A 329 1.85 -1.05 19.25
CA ALA A 329 2.40 -2.10 18.40
C ALA A 329 2.10 -1.82 16.94
N SER A 330 2.91 -2.37 16.04
CA SER A 330 2.67 -2.14 14.61
C SER A 330 3.37 -3.18 13.73
N VAL A 331 2.82 -3.38 12.51
CA VAL A 331 3.39 -4.25 11.49
C VAL A 331 3.45 -3.54 10.14
N GLN A 332 4.45 -3.87 9.34
CA GLN A 332 4.68 -3.28 8.02
C GLN A 332 3.73 -3.89 6.96
N PHE A 333 3.45 -5.18 7.06
CA PHE A 333 2.60 -5.92 6.13
C PHE A 333 1.11 -5.65 6.37
N GLN A 334 0.28 -5.98 5.37
CA GLN A 334 -1.17 -5.98 5.48
C GLN A 334 -1.65 -7.28 6.16
N PRO A 335 -2.25 -7.20 7.38
CA PRO A 335 -2.77 -8.39 8.05
C PRO A 335 -3.95 -8.98 7.27
N SER A 336 -3.78 -10.19 6.75
CA SER A 336 -4.81 -10.91 6.01
C SER A 336 -5.66 -11.78 6.94
N THR A 337 -6.88 -12.11 6.52
CA THR A 337 -7.68 -13.17 7.17
C THR A 337 -7.03 -14.53 6.94
N ASP A 338 -7.33 -15.49 7.81
CA ASP A 338 -6.98 -16.89 7.56
C ASP A 338 -7.83 -17.49 6.40
N GLU A 339 -7.56 -18.75 6.04
CA GLU A 339 -8.27 -19.49 4.97
C GLU A 339 -9.78 -19.62 5.23
N MET A 340 -10.22 -19.59 6.47
CA MET A 340 -11.63 -19.63 6.86
C MET A 340 -12.27 -18.23 6.94
N GLY A 341 -11.47 -17.19 6.65
CA GLY A 341 -11.92 -15.80 6.69
C GLY A 341 -11.98 -15.19 8.10
N ASN A 342 -11.37 -15.83 9.11
CA ASN A 342 -11.29 -15.23 10.45
C ASN A 342 -10.36 -14.02 10.45
N PRO A 343 -10.65 -12.99 11.28
CA PRO A 343 -9.77 -11.85 11.41
C PRO A 343 -8.36 -12.22 11.86
N ASN A 344 -7.37 -11.49 11.36
CA ASN A 344 -5.98 -11.67 11.76
C ASN A 344 -5.81 -11.50 13.28
N ARG A 345 -4.91 -12.29 13.87
CA ARG A 345 -4.59 -12.30 15.30
C ARG A 345 -4.26 -10.90 15.84
N LEU A 346 -3.55 -10.07 15.07
CA LEU A 346 -3.21 -8.71 15.48
C LEU A 346 -4.43 -7.85 15.81
N PHE A 347 -5.51 -7.98 15.02
CA PHE A 347 -6.76 -7.26 15.30
C PHE A 347 -7.50 -7.85 16.51
N ALA A 348 -7.47 -9.18 16.67
CA ALA A 348 -8.06 -9.81 17.83
C ALA A 348 -7.38 -9.36 19.13
N GLU A 349 -6.05 -9.36 19.18
CA GLU A 349 -5.25 -8.87 20.29
C GLU A 349 -5.50 -7.38 20.57
N PHE A 350 -5.51 -6.54 19.52
CA PHE A 350 -5.78 -5.11 19.65
C PHE A 350 -7.15 -4.82 20.27
N THR A 351 -8.15 -5.65 20.00
CA THR A 351 -9.52 -5.48 20.52
C THR A 351 -9.78 -6.17 21.84
N GLY A 352 -8.75 -6.75 22.47
CA GLY A 352 -8.85 -7.47 23.75
C GLY A 352 -9.47 -8.87 23.62
N GLY A 353 -9.60 -9.38 22.40
CA GLY A 353 -10.00 -10.77 22.13
C GLY A 353 -8.82 -11.72 22.32
N SER A 354 -9.05 -12.87 22.96
CA SER A 354 -8.10 -13.96 22.92
C SER A 354 -8.08 -14.51 21.49
N ALA A 355 -6.90 -14.57 20.86
CA ALA A 355 -6.73 -15.32 19.62
C ALA A 355 -7.08 -16.80 19.92
N ARG A 356 -8.15 -17.29 19.32
CA ARG A 356 -8.53 -18.72 19.36
C ARG A 356 -7.72 -19.51 18.36
#